data_5b11ac00fb275cf8a9a3f4323ed8d8b7
#
_entry.id   5b11ac00fb275cf8a9a3f4323ed8d8b7
#
_cell.length_a   1.000
_cell.length_b   1.000
_cell.length_c   1.000
_cell.angle_alpha   90.00
_cell.angle_beta   90.00
_cell.angle_gamma   90.00
#
_symmetry.space_group_name_H-M   'P 1'
#
loop_
_entity.id
_entity.type
_entity.pdbx_description
1 polymer ?
#
loop_
_entity_poly.entity_id
_entity_poly.type
_entity_poly.pdbx_seq_one_letter_code
_entity_poly.pdbx_strand_id
1 'polypeptide(L)'
;FILSFFSIYFSGYVVPMANKTKLNIEQESLKKNITFSGNNIYFQDSKQRIVSISFFDNNSNRANRISIQDFYANDLKQMKSRIDATSLSYDTLKQVWVANNGIKREFLGRKQNANYFTSLEILDLNFSPADLLQKQTRPSEMNLSELNDLVKSQQNAGNDPTSTLIEFHSRI
;
A
#
# COMPACT_ATOMS: atom_id res chain seq x y z
N PHE A 1 6.48 2.74 38.58
CA PHE A 1 6.82 1.67 37.62
C PHE A 1 5.57 0.93 37.11
N ILE A 2 4.65 0.46 38.00
CA ILE A 2 3.45 -0.28 37.60
C ILE A 2 2.51 0.60 36.72
N LEU A 3 2.29 1.84 37.13
CA LEU A 3 1.47 2.80 36.36
C LEU A 3 2.02 3.10 34.96
N SER A 4 3.35 3.18 34.81
CA SER A 4 3.99 3.39 33.52
C SER A 4 3.79 2.19 32.59
N PHE A 5 3.85 0.98 33.12
CA PHE A 5 3.59 -0.23 32.34
C PHE A 5 2.14 -0.30 31.83
N PHE A 6 1.19 0.08 32.70
CA PHE A 6 -0.22 0.20 32.32
C PHE A 6 -0.43 1.25 31.24
N SER A 7 0.23 2.40 31.36
CA SER A 7 0.13 3.48 30.36
C SER A 7 0.59 3.04 28.98
N ILE A 8 1.75 2.37 28.90
CA ILE A 8 2.30 1.85 27.63
C ILE A 8 1.36 0.80 27.02
N TYR A 9 0.84 -0.12 27.84
CA TYR A 9 -0.09 -1.14 27.39
C TYR A 9 -1.38 -0.53 26.82
N PHE A 10 -1.98 0.42 27.53
CA PHE A 10 -3.18 1.11 27.08
C PHE A 10 -2.95 1.91 25.79
N SER A 11 -1.90 2.73 25.74
CA SER A 11 -1.57 3.54 24.56
C SER A 11 -1.18 2.70 23.35
N GLY A 12 -0.46 1.60 23.58
CA GLY A 12 0.06 0.76 22.49
C GLY A 12 -0.93 -0.25 21.91
N TYR A 13 -1.91 -0.70 22.70
CA TYR A 13 -2.82 -1.78 22.29
C TYR A 13 -4.30 -1.43 22.43
N VAL A 14 -4.72 -0.87 23.56
CA VAL A 14 -6.16 -0.62 23.84
C VAL A 14 -6.68 0.54 23.01
N VAL A 15 -5.96 1.66 22.98
CA VAL A 15 -6.37 2.85 22.22
C VAL A 15 -6.48 2.58 20.72
N PRO A 16 -5.49 1.95 20.05
CA PRO A 16 -5.61 1.61 18.64
C PRO A 16 -6.79 0.68 18.34
N MET A 17 -7.03 -0.31 19.21
CA MET A 17 -8.15 -1.22 19.07
C MET A 17 -9.50 -0.48 19.18
N ALA A 18 -9.62 0.43 20.12
CA ALA A 18 -10.81 1.28 20.29
C ALA A 18 -11.02 2.19 19.05
N ASN A 19 -9.96 2.77 18.50
CA ASN A 19 -10.01 3.58 17.30
C ASN A 19 -10.47 2.77 16.08
N LYS A 20 -9.94 1.56 15.88
CA LYS A 20 -10.40 0.63 14.81
C LYS A 20 -11.90 0.33 14.96
N THR A 21 -12.34 0.01 16.16
CA THR A 21 -13.77 -0.31 16.43
C THR A 21 -14.68 0.89 16.18
N LYS A 22 -14.27 2.08 16.64
CA LYS A 22 -15.00 3.33 16.38
C LYS A 22 -15.17 3.59 14.89
N LEU A 23 -14.11 3.48 14.12
CA LEU A 23 -14.14 3.70 12.67
C LEU A 23 -15.03 2.68 11.97
N ASN A 24 -14.97 1.41 12.34
CA ASN A 24 -15.83 0.37 11.79
C ASN A 24 -17.32 0.67 12.06
N ILE A 25 -17.66 1.10 13.28
CA ILE A 25 -19.04 1.49 13.65
C ILE A 25 -19.49 2.74 12.88
N GLU A 26 -18.62 3.74 12.74
CA GLU A 26 -18.91 4.94 11.95
C GLU A 26 -19.13 4.59 10.47
N GLN A 27 -18.35 3.67 9.91
CA GLN A 27 -18.51 3.19 8.54
C GLN A 27 -19.83 2.43 8.35
N GLU A 28 -20.18 1.57 9.28
CA GLU A 28 -21.39 0.75 9.22
C GLU A 28 -22.68 1.56 9.49
N SER A 29 -22.66 2.43 10.50
CA SER A 29 -23.83 3.22 10.93
C SER A 29 -24.18 4.35 9.96
N LEU A 30 -23.21 4.95 9.31
CA LEU A 30 -23.47 6.10 8.45
C LEU A 30 -23.99 5.70 7.07
N LYS A 31 -24.04 4.40 6.69
CA LYS A 31 -24.40 3.94 5.32
C LYS A 31 -23.90 4.93 4.24
N LYS A 32 -22.93 5.73 4.59
CA LYS A 32 -22.28 6.56 3.62
C LYS A 32 -21.70 5.57 2.63
N ASN A 33 -22.13 5.68 1.39
CA ASN A 33 -21.25 5.43 0.28
C ASN A 33 -19.99 6.25 0.58
N ILE A 34 -19.12 5.67 1.39
CA ILE A 34 -17.81 6.22 1.59
C ILE A 34 -17.19 6.01 0.21
N THR A 35 -17.37 7.00 -0.62
CA THR A 35 -16.39 7.33 -1.61
C THR A 35 -15.14 7.47 -0.75
N PHE A 36 -14.40 6.37 -0.60
CA PHE A 36 -13.13 6.36 0.08
C PHE A 36 -12.36 7.49 -0.57
N SER A 37 -12.30 8.61 0.15
CA SER A 37 -11.51 9.76 -0.24
C SER A 37 -10.09 9.21 -0.35
N GLY A 38 -9.69 8.91 -1.61
CA GLY A 38 -8.60 8.04 -1.95
C GLY A 38 -7.39 8.28 -1.10
N ASN A 39 -7.11 7.38 -0.19
CA ASN A 39 -5.78 7.22 0.32
C ASN A 39 -4.99 6.57 -0.82
N ASN A 40 -4.52 7.40 -1.76
CA ASN A 40 -3.61 6.93 -2.78
C ASN A 40 -2.47 6.19 -2.09
N ILE A 41 -2.45 4.87 -2.22
CA ILE A 41 -1.38 4.04 -1.70
C ILE A 41 -0.22 4.22 -2.67
N TYR A 42 0.86 4.76 -2.17
CA TYR A 42 2.06 5.01 -2.94
C TYR A 42 3.24 4.37 -2.23
N PHE A 43 3.94 3.46 -2.87
CA PHE A 43 5.06 2.77 -2.25
C PHE A 43 6.08 2.27 -3.27
N GLN A 44 7.28 2.06 -2.78
CA GLN A 44 8.35 1.41 -3.52
C GLN A 44 8.27 -0.10 -3.33
N ASP A 45 8.02 -0.84 -4.41
CA ASP A 45 7.94 -2.31 -4.43
C ASP A 45 9.32 -2.96 -4.50
N SER A 46 10.23 -2.31 -5.21
CA SER A 46 11.65 -2.69 -5.27
C SER A 46 12.51 -1.43 -5.47
N LYS A 47 13.84 -1.59 -5.46
CA LYS A 47 14.76 -0.45 -5.70
C LYS A 47 14.49 0.29 -7.01
N GLN A 48 13.93 -0.40 -8.00
CA GLN A 48 13.66 0.14 -9.33
C GLN A 48 12.16 0.29 -9.64
N ARG A 49 11.25 -0.07 -8.71
CA ARG A 49 9.81 -0.07 -8.98
C ARG A 49 9.03 0.74 -7.97
N ILE A 50 8.21 1.63 -8.49
CA ILE A 50 7.23 2.41 -7.72
C ILE A 50 5.82 1.98 -8.15
N VAL A 51 4.97 1.73 -7.15
CA VAL A 51 3.56 1.37 -7.34
C VAL A 51 2.67 2.43 -6.73
N SER A 52 1.68 2.84 -7.48
CA SER A 52 0.61 3.76 -7.04
C SER A 52 -0.74 3.09 -7.26
N ILE A 53 -1.58 3.09 -6.24
CA ILE A 53 -2.92 2.50 -6.23
C ILE A 53 -3.86 3.51 -5.59
N SER A 54 -4.97 3.84 -6.26
CA SER A 54 -5.92 4.79 -5.67
C SER A 54 -6.69 4.20 -4.50
N PHE A 55 -7.09 2.93 -4.59
CA PHE A 55 -7.86 2.24 -3.57
C PHE A 55 -7.76 0.73 -3.73
N PHE A 56 -7.68 0.01 -2.62
CA PHE A 56 -7.74 -1.46 -2.58
C PHE A 56 -8.99 -1.91 -1.82
N ASP A 57 -9.82 -2.72 -2.48
CA ASP A 57 -10.99 -3.37 -1.88
C ASP A 57 -10.63 -4.80 -1.46
N ASN A 58 -10.62 -5.02 -0.15
CA ASN A 58 -10.29 -6.31 0.42
C ASN A 58 -11.34 -7.39 0.12
N ASN A 59 -12.62 -7.02 0.01
CA ASN A 59 -13.67 -8.00 -0.21
C ASN A 59 -13.56 -8.65 -1.59
N SER A 60 -13.13 -7.88 -2.58
CA SER A 60 -12.96 -8.34 -3.95
C SER A 60 -11.49 -8.65 -4.30
N ASN A 61 -10.53 -8.47 -3.40
CA ASN A 61 -9.10 -8.54 -3.65
C ASN A 61 -8.68 -7.74 -4.89
N ARG A 62 -9.22 -6.53 -5.02
CA ARG A 62 -9.07 -5.70 -6.21
C ARG A 62 -8.58 -4.29 -5.86
N ALA A 63 -7.51 -3.89 -6.52
CA ALA A 63 -7.03 -2.53 -6.52
C ALA A 63 -7.59 -1.76 -7.72
N ASN A 64 -7.90 -0.48 -7.55
CA ASN A 64 -8.43 0.39 -8.60
C ASN A 64 -7.44 1.49 -8.94
N ARG A 65 -7.39 1.84 -10.23
CA ARG A 65 -6.50 2.85 -10.80
C ARG A 65 -5.07 2.64 -10.35
N ILE A 66 -4.38 1.74 -11.02
CA ILE A 66 -2.99 1.42 -10.71
C ILE A 66 -2.04 2.10 -11.70
N SER A 67 -0.88 2.46 -11.21
CA SER A 67 0.28 2.82 -12.01
C SER A 67 1.52 2.12 -11.44
N ILE A 68 2.19 1.32 -12.25
CA ILE A 68 3.44 0.65 -11.92
C ILE A 68 4.52 1.27 -12.79
N GLN A 69 5.56 1.80 -12.17
CA GLN A 69 6.64 2.50 -12.83
C GLN A 69 7.96 1.78 -12.55
N ASP A 70 8.62 1.32 -13.60
CA ASP A 70 9.93 0.69 -13.52
C ASP A 70 11.01 1.65 -14.02
N PHE A 71 12.14 1.69 -13.34
CA PHE A 71 13.28 2.50 -13.64
C PHE A 71 14.50 1.64 -14.01
N TYR A 72 15.47 2.21 -14.73
CA TYR A 72 16.70 1.51 -15.02
C TYR A 72 17.56 1.37 -13.75
N ALA A 73 18.16 0.19 -13.53
CA ALA A 73 18.98 -0.09 -12.36
C ALA A 73 20.23 0.79 -12.26
N ASN A 74 20.79 1.20 -13.40
CA ASN A 74 21.96 2.07 -13.50
C ASN A 74 21.63 3.56 -13.50
N ASP A 75 20.35 3.92 -13.68
CA ASP A 75 19.90 5.31 -13.65
C ASP A 75 18.43 5.38 -13.19
N LEU A 76 18.22 5.58 -11.90
CA LEU A 76 16.89 5.68 -11.29
C LEU A 76 16.14 6.96 -11.66
N LYS A 77 16.74 7.88 -12.42
CA LYS A 77 16.06 9.05 -12.99
C LYS A 77 15.40 8.73 -14.32
N GLN A 78 15.79 7.63 -14.96
CA GLN A 78 15.25 7.20 -16.24
C GLN A 78 14.20 6.11 -16.07
N MET A 79 12.97 6.41 -16.48
CA MET A 79 11.88 5.43 -16.50
C MET A 79 12.12 4.45 -17.64
N LYS A 80 12.05 3.14 -17.33
CA LYS A 80 12.16 2.03 -18.28
C LYS A 80 10.80 1.66 -18.85
N SER A 81 9.81 1.50 -17.97
CA SER A 81 8.45 1.16 -18.37
C SER A 81 7.42 1.70 -17.38
N ARG A 82 6.18 1.83 -17.87
CA ARG A 82 5.04 2.20 -17.05
C ARG A 82 3.81 1.42 -17.48
N ILE A 83 3.12 0.84 -16.50
CA ILE A 83 1.83 0.17 -16.68
C ILE A 83 0.79 1.01 -15.95
N ASP A 84 -0.21 1.50 -16.70
CA ASP A 84 -1.39 2.14 -16.14
C ASP A 84 -2.59 1.24 -16.44
N ALA A 85 -3.37 0.85 -15.42
CA ALA A 85 -4.55 0.02 -15.61
C ALA A 85 -5.72 0.47 -14.73
N THR A 86 -6.92 0.14 -15.18
CA THR A 86 -8.15 0.47 -14.47
C THR A 86 -8.24 -0.29 -13.15
N SER A 87 -7.80 -1.54 -13.13
CA SER A 87 -7.76 -2.35 -11.92
C SER A 87 -6.66 -3.39 -11.93
N LEU A 88 -6.30 -3.84 -10.73
CA LEU A 88 -5.38 -4.93 -10.46
C LEU A 88 -6.10 -5.91 -9.54
N SER A 89 -6.30 -7.14 -9.97
CA SER A 89 -6.93 -8.23 -9.20
C SER A 89 -5.90 -9.29 -8.84
N TYR A 90 -6.04 -9.87 -7.65
CA TYR A 90 -5.15 -10.94 -7.20
C TYR A 90 -5.76 -12.30 -7.47
N ASP A 91 -5.09 -13.11 -8.30
CA ASP A 91 -5.44 -14.51 -8.52
C ASP A 91 -4.85 -15.34 -7.38
N THR A 92 -5.71 -15.81 -6.48
CA THR A 92 -5.32 -16.58 -5.30
C THR A 92 -4.82 -17.99 -5.64
N LEU A 93 -5.22 -18.55 -6.78
CA LEU A 93 -4.79 -19.88 -7.21
C LEU A 93 -3.37 -19.84 -7.77
N LYS A 94 -3.10 -18.86 -8.59
CA LYS A 94 -1.79 -18.66 -9.21
C LYS A 94 -0.83 -17.84 -8.35
N GLN A 95 -1.35 -17.15 -7.33
CA GLN A 95 -0.62 -16.19 -6.49
C GLN A 95 0.04 -15.05 -7.30
N VAL A 96 -0.66 -14.56 -8.31
CA VAL A 96 -0.18 -13.48 -9.18
C VAL A 96 -1.17 -12.34 -9.28
N TRP A 97 -0.66 -11.16 -9.55
CA TRP A 97 -1.47 -10.00 -9.84
C TRP A 97 -1.81 -9.91 -11.33
N VAL A 98 -3.06 -9.61 -11.64
CA VAL A 98 -3.58 -9.43 -12.99
C VAL A 98 -4.08 -8.01 -13.17
N ALA A 99 -3.40 -7.24 -14.00
CA ALA A 99 -3.83 -5.90 -14.40
C ALA A 99 -4.87 -5.98 -15.50
N ASN A 100 -5.97 -5.23 -15.36
CA ASN A 100 -7.08 -5.26 -16.29
C ASN A 100 -7.31 -3.89 -16.92
N ASN A 101 -7.57 -3.90 -18.23
CA ASN A 101 -7.89 -2.73 -19.04
C ASN A 101 -6.88 -1.59 -18.86
N GLY A 102 -5.76 -1.71 -19.52
CA GLY A 102 -4.66 -0.79 -19.35
C GLY A 102 -3.78 -0.59 -20.56
N ILE A 103 -2.70 0.14 -20.32
CA ILE A 103 -1.67 0.44 -21.30
C ILE A 103 -0.31 0.22 -20.67
N LYS A 104 0.55 -0.54 -21.35
CA LYS A 104 1.97 -0.67 -21.03
C LYS A 104 2.77 0.21 -21.96
N ARG A 105 3.55 1.13 -21.40
CA ARG A 105 4.47 1.99 -22.12
C ARG A 105 5.91 1.56 -21.83
N GLU A 106 6.71 1.46 -22.86
CA GLU A 106 8.14 1.18 -22.78
C GLU A 106 8.93 2.37 -23.35
N PHE A 107 9.89 2.87 -22.59
CA PHE A 107 10.66 4.06 -22.94
C PHE A 107 12.06 3.64 -23.40
N LEU A 108 12.36 3.89 -24.67
CA LEU A 108 13.63 3.57 -25.32
C LEU A 108 14.32 4.88 -25.76
N GLY A 109 14.95 5.55 -24.80
CA GLY A 109 15.52 6.88 -25.02
C GLY A 109 14.43 7.91 -25.35
N ARG A 110 14.44 8.43 -26.60
CA ARG A 110 13.42 9.40 -27.06
C ARG A 110 12.17 8.74 -27.67
N LYS A 111 12.19 7.43 -27.85
CA LYS A 111 11.05 6.67 -28.42
C LYS A 111 10.21 6.06 -27.30
N GLN A 112 8.91 5.99 -27.52
CA GLN A 112 7.97 5.34 -26.63
C GLN A 112 7.14 4.35 -27.44
N ASN A 113 7.07 3.12 -26.96
CA ASN A 113 6.13 2.11 -27.46
C ASN A 113 4.97 1.99 -26.47
N ALA A 114 3.76 1.95 -26.96
CA ALA A 114 2.55 1.85 -26.15
C ALA A 114 1.69 0.67 -26.62
N ASN A 115 1.47 -0.30 -25.72
CA ASN A 115 0.68 -1.49 -25.99
C ASN A 115 -0.54 -1.51 -25.08
N TYR A 116 -1.74 -1.55 -25.66
CA TYR A 116 -2.99 -1.70 -24.93
C TYR A 116 -3.23 -3.17 -24.60
N PHE A 117 -3.78 -3.44 -23.42
CA PHE A 117 -4.15 -4.79 -23.02
C PHE A 117 -5.50 -4.80 -22.28
N THR A 118 -6.22 -5.89 -22.44
CA THR A 118 -7.44 -6.15 -21.66
C THR A 118 -7.10 -6.84 -20.34
N SER A 119 -6.12 -7.74 -20.36
CA SER A 119 -5.60 -8.47 -19.19
C SER A 119 -4.10 -8.68 -19.35
N LEU A 120 -3.36 -8.48 -18.25
CA LEU A 120 -1.91 -8.65 -18.20
C LEU A 120 -1.51 -9.25 -16.86
N GLU A 121 -0.97 -10.46 -16.84
CA GLU A 121 -0.38 -11.06 -15.63
C GLU A 121 0.97 -10.40 -15.32
N ILE A 122 1.17 -9.99 -14.06
CA ILE A 122 2.41 -9.36 -13.58
C ILE A 122 3.01 -10.28 -12.52
N LEU A 123 4.05 -11.01 -12.92
CA LEU A 123 4.63 -12.11 -12.14
C LEU A 123 5.62 -11.65 -11.06
N ASP A 124 6.12 -10.42 -11.16
CA ASP A 124 7.28 -9.93 -10.42
C ASP A 124 6.92 -8.80 -9.42
N LEU A 125 5.67 -8.76 -8.94
CA LEU A 125 5.26 -7.87 -7.85
C LEU A 125 5.53 -8.51 -6.49
N ASN A 126 6.18 -7.76 -5.59
CA ASN A 126 6.65 -8.25 -4.30
C ASN A 126 5.68 -7.94 -3.15
N PHE A 127 4.44 -7.62 -3.43
CA PHE A 127 3.42 -7.34 -2.41
C PHE A 127 2.19 -8.24 -2.59
N SER A 128 1.55 -8.54 -1.48
CA SER A 128 0.31 -9.30 -1.39
C SER A 128 -0.90 -8.40 -1.11
N PRO A 129 -2.15 -8.91 -1.21
CA PRO A 129 -3.33 -8.19 -0.74
C PRO A 129 -3.24 -7.75 0.72
N ALA A 130 -2.66 -8.56 1.61
CA ALA A 130 -2.48 -8.22 3.02
C ALA A 130 -1.56 -7.00 3.22
N ASP A 131 -0.50 -6.89 2.43
CA ASP A 131 0.41 -5.74 2.49
C ASP A 131 -0.29 -4.45 2.06
N LEU A 132 -1.21 -4.51 1.09
CA LEU A 132 -2.01 -3.35 0.68
C LEU A 132 -2.97 -2.89 1.77
N LEU A 133 -3.58 -3.81 2.49
CA LEU A 133 -4.44 -3.49 3.63
C LEU A 133 -3.65 -2.78 4.73
N GLN A 134 -2.48 -3.30 5.07
CA GLN A 134 -1.61 -2.68 6.05
C GLN A 134 -1.22 -1.26 5.64
N LYS A 135 -0.92 -1.03 4.36
CA LYS A 135 -0.59 0.30 3.83
C LYS A 135 -1.78 1.28 3.82
N GLN A 136 -3.01 0.79 3.83
CA GLN A 136 -4.21 1.62 3.95
C GLN A 136 -4.53 2.01 5.39
N THR A 137 -4.11 1.20 6.37
CA THR A 137 -4.33 1.46 7.79
C THR A 137 -3.47 2.65 8.23
N ARG A 138 -4.08 3.60 8.92
CA ARG A 138 -3.33 4.77 9.44
C ARG A 138 -2.44 4.35 10.59
N PRO A 139 -1.24 4.92 10.74
CA PRO A 139 -0.37 4.62 11.89
C PRO A 139 -1.06 4.80 13.24
N SER A 140 -1.98 5.78 13.37
CA SER A 140 -2.78 6.01 14.58
C SER A 140 -3.74 4.86 14.96
N GLU A 141 -4.04 3.97 14.02
CA GLU A 141 -4.93 2.81 14.21
C GLU A 141 -4.15 1.51 14.42
N MET A 142 -2.83 1.55 14.25
CA MET A 142 -1.94 0.40 14.40
C MET A 142 -1.51 0.22 15.85
N ASN A 143 -1.38 -1.02 16.30
CA ASN A 143 -0.75 -1.32 17.58
C ASN A 143 0.79 -1.23 17.48
N LEU A 144 1.49 -1.33 18.61
CA LEU A 144 2.96 -1.20 18.63
C LEU A 144 3.68 -2.24 17.75
N SER A 145 3.17 -3.47 17.68
CA SER A 145 3.76 -4.50 16.82
C SER A 145 3.58 -4.16 15.35
N GLU A 146 2.36 -3.79 14.95
CA GLU A 146 2.04 -3.36 13.57
C GLU A 146 2.85 -2.14 13.14
N LEU A 147 3.05 -1.16 14.04
CA LEU A 147 3.90 0.01 13.76
C LEU A 147 5.37 -0.38 13.56
N ASN A 148 5.89 -1.29 14.37
CA ASN A 148 7.26 -1.77 14.22
C ASN A 148 7.47 -2.50 12.88
N ASP A 149 6.50 -3.33 12.47
CA ASP A 149 6.54 -4.05 11.20
C ASP A 149 6.42 -3.08 10.01
N LEU A 150 5.58 -2.05 10.13
CA LEU A 150 5.49 -0.99 9.13
C LEU A 150 6.81 -0.23 8.98
N VAL A 151 7.48 0.13 10.09
CA VAL A 151 8.81 0.77 10.07
C VAL A 151 9.83 -0.08 9.32
N LYS A 152 9.90 -1.39 9.64
CA LYS A 152 10.81 -2.32 8.96
C LYS A 152 10.50 -2.42 7.46
N SER A 153 9.22 -2.51 7.12
CA SER A 153 8.76 -2.56 5.72
C SER A 153 9.17 -1.30 4.94
N GLN A 154 8.99 -0.12 5.55
CA GLN A 154 9.39 1.16 4.94
C GLN A 154 10.91 1.24 4.74
N GLN A 155 11.69 0.84 5.74
CA GLN A 155 13.16 0.81 5.64
C GLN A 155 13.64 -0.14 4.55
N ASN A 156 13.08 -1.36 4.47
CA ASN A 156 13.44 -2.36 3.46
C ASN A 156 13.08 -1.89 2.04
N ALA A 157 11.98 -1.15 1.91
CA ALA A 157 11.55 -0.56 0.64
C ALA A 157 12.35 0.70 0.26
N GLY A 158 13.18 1.24 1.16
CA GLY A 158 13.91 2.49 0.94
C GLY A 158 13.06 3.76 1.13
N ASN A 159 11.88 3.61 1.75
CA ASN A 159 11.03 4.74 2.13
C ASN A 159 11.48 5.36 3.45
N ASP A 160 11.20 6.65 3.64
CA ASP A 160 11.47 7.33 4.90
C ASP A 160 10.47 6.91 6.00
N PRO A 161 10.90 6.25 7.08
CA PRO A 161 10.03 5.80 8.17
C PRO A 161 9.81 6.85 9.25
N THR A 162 10.33 8.07 9.10
CA THR A 162 10.40 9.07 10.18
C THR A 162 9.03 9.36 10.81
N SER A 163 7.99 9.53 10.01
CA SER A 163 6.63 9.79 10.51
C SER A 163 6.07 8.61 11.33
N THR A 164 6.33 7.40 10.88
CA THR A 164 5.91 6.17 11.57
C THR A 164 6.71 5.94 12.87
N LEU A 165 8.00 6.27 12.86
CA LEU A 165 8.86 6.23 14.05
C LEU A 165 8.41 7.24 15.11
N ILE A 166 8.03 8.45 14.71
CA ILE A 166 7.49 9.46 15.64
C ILE A 166 6.23 8.90 16.31
N GLU A 167 5.29 8.34 15.53
CA GLU A 167 4.07 7.73 16.08
C GLU A 167 4.41 6.56 17.02
N PHE A 168 5.36 5.69 16.64
CA PHE A 168 5.80 4.57 17.47
C PHE A 168 6.38 5.04 18.81
N HIS A 169 7.31 6.00 18.78
CA HIS A 169 7.97 6.50 20.00
C HIS A 169 7.05 7.35 20.88
N SER A 170 6.02 7.96 20.32
CA SER A 170 5.03 8.73 21.10
C SER A 170 4.18 7.87 22.03
N ARG A 171 4.20 6.53 21.85
CA ARG A 171 3.40 5.57 22.62
C ARG A 171 4.19 4.77 23.67
N ILE A 172 5.49 4.99 23.72
CA ILE A 172 6.42 4.34 24.69
C ILE A 172 6.79 5.34 25.79
#